data_0e884b34205e530c77ff99e570d1c0db
#
_entry.id   0e884b34205e530c77ff99e570d1c0db
#
_cell.length_a   1.000
_cell.length_b   1.000
_cell.length_c   1.000
_cell.angle_alpha   90.00
_cell.angle_beta   90.00
_cell.angle_gamma   90.00
#
_symmetry.space_group_name_H-M   'P 1'
#
loop_
_entity.id
_entity.type
_entity.pdbx_description
1 polymer ?
#
loop_
_entity_poly.entity_id
_entity_poly.type
_entity_poly.pdbx_seq_one_letter_code
_entity_poly.pdbx_strand_id
1 'polypeptide(L)'
;MNSKVFDLYSFTREELSNYIEMGNFQSAIIPTGSTEQHLDHLAVNMDIEMSRYIATKSAEELYPNTLITSPISIGIAEHHMHFPGTISAKPGSWLSIIFDLVESILRHGIKKILILNGHGGNVAPIQGVLEQWQLNLIATQDPSVKSKLSSDIVDHYQYVDEVLNNKKNDVDIRFNSYWDYIPENLVNSILETKEYPGHAAEFETSLAMYAIPYVVRFNKVHSSNEIGIQKASFEKGRQLATEAISGTIATVKDMLDLK
;
A
#
# COMPACT_ATOMS: atom_id res chain seq x y z
N MET A 1 -29.61 -3.49 5.42
CA MET A 1 -28.34 -4.13 5.07
C MET A 1 -27.30 -3.57 6.00
N ASN A 2 -26.65 -4.40 6.84
CA ASN A 2 -25.55 -3.90 7.65
C ASN A 2 -24.43 -3.46 6.70
N SER A 3 -24.07 -2.17 6.76
CA SER A 3 -22.91 -1.67 6.00
C SER A 3 -21.67 -2.43 6.44
N LYS A 4 -20.89 -2.94 5.48
CA LYS A 4 -19.58 -3.51 5.76
C LYS A 4 -18.70 -2.42 6.40
N VAL A 5 -18.21 -2.63 7.61
CA VAL A 5 -17.31 -1.70 8.30
C VAL A 5 -15.95 -2.36 8.39
N PHE A 6 -14.94 -1.74 7.79
CA PHE A 6 -13.57 -2.26 7.68
C PHE A 6 -12.50 -1.15 7.75
N ASP A 7 -12.90 0.10 7.99
CA ASP A 7 -11.98 1.23 8.19
C ASP A 7 -11.78 1.45 9.69
N LEU A 8 -10.53 1.44 10.14
CA LEU A 8 -10.13 1.60 11.54
C LEU A 8 -10.76 2.84 12.19
N TYR A 9 -10.89 3.93 11.46
CA TYR A 9 -11.48 5.18 11.98
C TYR A 9 -12.97 5.10 12.28
N SER A 10 -13.64 4.04 11.81
CA SER A 10 -15.07 3.82 12.03
C SER A 10 -15.37 3.00 13.29
N PHE A 11 -14.35 2.54 14.02
CA PHE A 11 -14.53 1.69 15.20
C PHE A 11 -14.23 2.45 16.49
N THR A 12 -15.04 2.18 17.50
CA THR A 12 -14.65 2.39 18.89
C THR A 12 -13.71 1.26 19.34
N ARG A 13 -13.02 1.46 20.47
CA ARG A 13 -12.16 0.42 21.06
C ARG A 13 -12.90 -0.90 21.29
N GLU A 14 -14.11 -0.82 21.82
CA GLU A 14 -14.91 -2.01 22.16
C GLU A 14 -15.37 -2.75 20.90
N GLU A 15 -15.86 -2.04 19.90
CA GLU A 15 -16.27 -2.64 18.62
C GLU A 15 -15.11 -3.36 17.94
N LEU A 16 -13.93 -2.70 17.86
CA LEU A 16 -12.75 -3.32 17.25
C LEU A 16 -12.28 -4.56 18.02
N SER A 17 -12.26 -4.52 19.37
CA SER A 17 -11.93 -5.67 20.20
C SER A 17 -12.85 -6.85 19.90
N ASN A 18 -14.17 -6.61 19.89
CA ASN A 18 -15.17 -7.64 19.61
C ASN A 18 -14.98 -8.25 18.20
N TYR A 19 -14.69 -7.43 17.18
CA TYR A 19 -14.44 -7.92 15.82
C TYR A 19 -13.22 -8.84 15.76
N ILE A 20 -12.11 -8.44 16.38
CA ILE A 20 -10.88 -9.24 16.43
C ILE A 20 -11.11 -10.55 17.22
N GLU A 21 -11.76 -10.50 18.37
CA GLU A 21 -12.07 -11.67 19.19
C GLU A 21 -12.99 -12.67 18.49
N MET A 22 -13.87 -12.21 17.60
CA MET A 22 -14.68 -13.07 16.73
C MET A 22 -13.89 -13.69 15.55
N GLY A 23 -12.59 -13.43 15.44
CA GLY A 23 -11.75 -13.94 14.37
C GLY A 23 -11.83 -13.14 13.05
N ASN A 24 -12.45 -11.97 13.08
CA ASN A 24 -12.42 -11.03 11.95
C ASN A 24 -11.09 -10.28 11.91
N PHE A 25 -10.83 -9.57 10.80
CA PHE A 25 -9.61 -8.78 10.60
C PHE A 25 -8.32 -9.58 10.84
N GLN A 26 -8.18 -10.67 10.10
CA GLN A 26 -6.98 -11.50 10.11
C GLN A 26 -5.81 -10.83 9.35
N SER A 27 -6.13 -9.84 8.51
CA SER A 27 -5.16 -9.02 7.78
C SER A 27 -5.47 -7.54 7.88
N ALA A 28 -4.47 -6.72 7.57
CA ALA A 28 -4.61 -5.27 7.48
C ALA A 28 -3.95 -4.73 6.21
N ILE A 29 -4.54 -3.70 5.61
CA ILE A 29 -3.92 -2.90 4.56
C ILE A 29 -3.58 -1.52 5.12
N ILE A 30 -2.33 -1.10 4.97
CA ILE A 30 -1.84 0.24 5.33
C ILE A 30 -1.70 1.03 4.03
N PRO A 31 -2.62 1.96 3.70
CA PRO A 31 -2.43 2.83 2.55
C PRO A 31 -1.30 3.84 2.80
N THR A 32 -0.35 3.92 1.90
CA THR A 32 0.72 4.93 1.92
C THR A 32 0.78 5.67 0.59
N GLY A 33 1.21 6.91 0.62
CA GLY A 33 1.35 7.74 -0.57
C GLY A 33 2.25 8.94 -0.29
N SER A 34 1.96 10.04 -0.95
CA SER A 34 2.61 11.33 -0.74
C SER A 34 1.60 12.46 -0.81
N THR A 35 1.99 13.61 -0.29
CA THR A 35 1.39 14.91 -0.57
C THR A 35 2.41 15.67 -1.40
N GLU A 36 2.23 15.68 -2.73
CA GLU A 36 3.17 16.30 -3.65
C GLU A 36 2.48 16.89 -4.89
N GLN A 37 3.20 17.75 -5.57
CA GLN A 37 2.69 18.34 -6.81
C GLN A 37 2.38 17.26 -7.85
N HIS A 38 1.28 17.41 -8.57
CA HIS A 38 0.86 16.58 -9.69
C HIS A 38 0.39 17.46 -10.85
N LEU A 39 1.26 18.37 -11.27
CA LEU A 39 0.98 19.41 -12.26
C LEU A 39 -0.26 20.25 -11.87
N ASP A 40 -0.89 20.89 -12.86
CA ASP A 40 -2.02 21.80 -12.63
C ASP A 40 -3.38 21.09 -12.59
N HIS A 41 -3.45 19.81 -12.96
CA HIS A 41 -4.71 19.12 -13.21
C HIS A 41 -5.07 18.07 -12.16
N LEU A 42 -4.13 17.60 -11.35
CA LEU A 42 -4.40 16.69 -10.24
C LEU A 42 -4.07 17.37 -8.90
N ALA A 43 -4.85 17.08 -7.88
CA ALA A 43 -4.61 17.62 -6.55
C ALA A 43 -3.40 16.95 -5.89
N VAL A 44 -2.75 17.66 -4.98
CA VAL A 44 -1.50 17.23 -4.30
C VAL A 44 -1.64 15.96 -3.45
N ASN A 45 -2.85 15.50 -3.19
CA ASN A 45 -3.16 14.27 -2.45
C ASN A 45 -3.44 13.06 -3.37
N MET A 46 -3.11 13.14 -4.64
CA MET A 46 -3.40 12.10 -5.63
C MET A 46 -2.92 10.72 -5.18
N ASP A 47 -1.66 10.61 -4.77
CA ASP A 47 -1.01 9.36 -4.39
C ASP A 47 -1.72 8.62 -3.26
N ILE A 48 -1.98 9.35 -2.18
CA ILE A 48 -2.64 8.75 -1.02
C ILE A 48 -4.11 8.42 -1.28
N GLU A 49 -4.82 9.26 -2.04
CA GLU A 49 -6.22 8.99 -2.36
C GLU A 49 -6.36 7.78 -3.29
N MET A 50 -5.42 7.59 -4.24
CA MET A 50 -5.40 6.41 -5.10
C MET A 50 -5.13 5.14 -4.31
N SER A 51 -4.09 5.15 -3.47
CA SER A 51 -3.79 4.01 -2.59
C SER A 51 -4.97 3.66 -1.69
N ARG A 52 -5.62 4.67 -1.08
CA ARG A 52 -6.83 4.48 -0.26
C ARG A 52 -7.99 3.91 -1.06
N TYR A 53 -8.21 4.38 -2.28
CA TYR A 53 -9.29 3.87 -3.14
C TYR A 53 -9.08 2.37 -3.43
N ILE A 54 -7.88 1.98 -3.86
CA ILE A 54 -7.56 0.58 -4.15
C ILE A 54 -7.71 -0.28 -2.88
N ALA A 55 -7.16 0.18 -1.74
CA ALA A 55 -7.30 -0.51 -0.45
C ALA A 55 -8.78 -0.68 -0.05
N THR A 56 -9.58 0.39 -0.20
CA THR A 56 -11.01 0.37 0.15
C THR A 56 -11.77 -0.64 -0.68
N LYS A 57 -11.58 -0.64 -2.01
CA LYS A 57 -12.24 -1.58 -2.90
C LYS A 57 -11.81 -3.03 -2.64
N SER A 58 -10.54 -3.24 -2.33
CA SER A 58 -10.03 -4.57 -1.98
C SER A 58 -10.59 -5.07 -0.64
N ALA A 59 -10.61 -4.24 0.40
CA ALA A 59 -11.15 -4.62 1.71
C ALA A 59 -12.68 -4.84 1.69
N GLU A 60 -13.40 -4.12 0.83
CA GLU A 60 -14.84 -4.31 0.59
C GLU A 60 -15.14 -5.74 0.10
N GLU A 61 -14.30 -6.30 -0.78
CA GLU A 61 -14.40 -7.66 -1.28
C GLU A 61 -13.87 -8.71 -0.29
N LEU A 62 -12.85 -8.36 0.48
CA LEU A 62 -12.22 -9.23 1.48
C LEU A 62 -12.92 -9.23 2.84
N TYR A 63 -13.98 -8.46 2.99
CA TYR A 63 -14.72 -8.39 4.25
C TYR A 63 -15.28 -9.78 4.67
N PRO A 64 -15.16 -10.18 5.96
CA PRO A 64 -14.71 -9.41 7.12
C PRO A 64 -13.22 -9.58 7.48
N ASN A 65 -12.40 -10.12 6.60
CA ASN A 65 -11.06 -10.58 6.95
C ASN A 65 -10.00 -9.46 6.94
N THR A 66 -10.29 -8.31 6.32
CA THR A 66 -9.28 -7.27 6.08
C THR A 66 -9.71 -5.92 6.66
N LEU A 67 -8.86 -5.35 7.52
CA LEU A 67 -8.98 -4.00 8.07
C LEU A 67 -8.16 -3.01 7.24
N ILE A 68 -8.70 -1.84 6.95
CA ILE A 68 -7.91 -0.69 6.47
C ILE A 68 -7.49 0.13 7.68
N THR A 69 -6.22 0.49 7.74
CA THR A 69 -5.66 1.28 8.84
C THR A 69 -5.53 2.76 8.47
N SER A 70 -4.90 3.52 9.38
CA SER A 70 -4.59 4.93 9.17
C SER A 70 -3.75 5.14 7.91
N PRO A 71 -4.18 5.99 6.95
CA PRO A 71 -3.39 6.29 5.77
C PRO A 71 -2.18 7.17 6.12
N ILE A 72 -1.03 6.92 5.49
CA ILE A 72 0.17 7.74 5.63
C ILE A 72 0.32 8.63 4.39
N SER A 73 -0.09 9.90 4.54
CA SER A 73 -0.19 10.87 3.45
C SER A 73 1.08 11.68 3.19
N ILE A 74 2.11 11.55 4.02
CA ILE A 74 3.40 12.22 3.82
C ILE A 74 4.41 11.16 3.38
N GLY A 75 4.91 11.29 2.16
CA GLY A 75 5.91 10.41 1.55
C GLY A 75 7.30 11.04 1.51
N ILE A 76 8.22 10.35 0.84
CA ILE A 76 9.61 10.82 0.60
C ILE A 76 9.64 11.51 -0.77
N ALA A 77 9.30 12.80 -0.81
CA ALA A 77 9.05 13.59 -2.01
C ALA A 77 10.01 14.78 -2.20
N GLU A 78 11.27 14.67 -1.71
CA GLU A 78 12.26 15.75 -1.77
C GLU A 78 12.53 16.23 -3.20
N HIS A 79 12.41 15.34 -4.20
CA HIS A 79 12.58 15.65 -5.62
C HIS A 79 11.48 16.58 -6.18
N HIS A 80 10.36 16.78 -5.45
CA HIS A 80 9.29 17.72 -5.80
C HIS A 80 9.22 18.96 -4.89
N MET A 81 10.14 19.12 -3.93
CA MET A 81 10.07 20.18 -2.90
C MET A 81 10.15 21.61 -3.43
N HIS A 82 10.63 21.83 -4.65
CA HIS A 82 10.64 23.15 -5.26
C HIS A 82 9.25 23.60 -5.76
N PHE A 83 8.25 22.73 -5.73
CA PHE A 83 6.88 23.09 -6.07
C PHE A 83 6.02 23.28 -4.80
N PRO A 84 5.25 24.38 -4.71
CA PRO A 84 4.33 24.61 -3.60
C PRO A 84 3.31 23.47 -3.44
N GLY A 85 3.01 23.11 -2.19
CA GLY A 85 2.06 22.05 -1.86
C GLY A 85 2.71 20.69 -1.61
N THR A 86 3.98 20.49 -2.00
CA THR A 86 4.74 19.28 -1.66
C THR A 86 5.18 19.31 -0.20
N ILE A 87 4.96 18.19 0.51
CA ILE A 87 5.40 17.95 1.88
C ILE A 87 6.20 16.65 1.89
N SER A 88 7.50 16.73 2.21
CA SER A 88 8.38 15.57 2.20
C SER A 88 8.84 15.17 3.60
N ALA A 89 8.73 13.89 3.92
CA ALA A 89 9.41 13.30 5.06
C ALA A 89 10.86 12.97 4.72
N LYS A 90 11.73 12.95 5.74
CA LYS A 90 13.03 12.32 5.60
C LYS A 90 12.88 10.80 5.59
N PRO A 91 13.71 10.04 4.83
CA PRO A 91 13.56 8.58 4.75
C PRO A 91 13.49 7.90 6.12
N GLY A 92 14.38 8.23 7.07
CA GLY A 92 14.37 7.65 8.40
C GLY A 92 13.09 7.93 9.18
N SER A 93 12.54 9.15 9.10
CA SER A 93 11.27 9.50 9.77
C SER A 93 10.10 8.74 9.18
N TRP A 94 10.04 8.62 7.84
CA TRP A 94 8.98 7.88 7.16
C TRP A 94 9.04 6.39 7.50
N LEU A 95 10.22 5.79 7.43
CA LEU A 95 10.43 4.39 7.79
C LEU A 95 10.05 4.12 9.25
N SER A 96 10.39 5.01 10.18
CA SER A 96 10.06 4.85 11.59
C SER A 96 8.55 4.84 11.83
N ILE A 97 7.80 5.76 11.23
CA ILE A 97 6.35 5.81 11.43
C ILE A 97 5.64 4.60 10.80
N ILE A 98 6.12 4.10 9.66
CA ILE A 98 5.58 2.88 9.05
C ILE A 98 5.86 1.67 9.95
N PHE A 99 7.08 1.55 10.48
CA PHE A 99 7.44 0.46 11.39
C PHE A 99 6.58 0.48 12.66
N ASP A 100 6.43 1.64 13.30
CA ASP A 100 5.62 1.82 14.51
C ASP A 100 4.14 1.44 14.25
N LEU A 101 3.62 1.77 13.08
CA LEU A 101 2.25 1.40 12.70
C LEU A 101 2.12 -0.11 12.49
N VAL A 102 3.04 -0.73 11.76
CA VAL A 102 3.09 -2.19 11.57
C VAL A 102 3.19 -2.91 12.91
N GLU A 103 4.11 -2.50 13.79
CA GLU A 103 4.26 -3.08 15.13
C GLU A 103 2.99 -2.94 15.96
N SER A 104 2.33 -1.78 15.91
CA SER A 104 1.08 -1.53 16.65
C SER A 104 -0.03 -2.48 16.21
N ILE A 105 -0.21 -2.66 14.90
CA ILE A 105 -1.21 -3.57 14.33
C ILE A 105 -0.90 -5.02 14.72
N LEU A 106 0.37 -5.41 14.64
CA LEU A 106 0.83 -6.74 15.03
C LEU A 106 0.55 -7.03 16.52
N ARG A 107 0.76 -6.04 17.40
CA ARG A 107 0.47 -6.14 18.84
C ARG A 107 -1.03 -6.27 19.14
N HIS A 108 -1.91 -5.88 18.24
CA HIS A 108 -3.35 -6.11 18.31
C HIS A 108 -3.76 -7.48 17.75
N GLY A 109 -2.82 -8.33 17.33
CA GLY A 109 -3.06 -9.70 16.89
C GLY A 109 -3.23 -9.86 15.37
N ILE A 110 -3.19 -8.80 14.58
CA ILE A 110 -3.27 -8.88 13.11
C ILE A 110 -1.87 -9.08 12.54
N LYS A 111 -1.61 -10.27 12.00
CA LYS A 111 -0.26 -10.70 11.62
C LYS A 111 0.04 -10.65 10.13
N LYS A 112 -0.97 -10.44 9.29
CA LYS A 112 -0.86 -10.35 7.84
C LYS A 112 -1.05 -8.89 7.45
N ILE A 113 0.03 -8.19 7.08
CA ILE A 113 0.01 -6.73 6.87
C ILE A 113 0.55 -6.41 5.49
N LEU A 114 -0.31 -5.81 4.65
CA LEU A 114 0.08 -5.27 3.35
C LEU A 114 0.23 -3.74 3.45
N ILE A 115 1.43 -3.25 3.22
CA ILE A 115 1.69 -1.82 3.01
C ILE A 115 1.45 -1.55 1.53
N LEU A 116 0.32 -0.92 1.21
CA LEU A 116 -0.07 -0.61 -0.16
C LEU A 116 0.36 0.83 -0.51
N ASN A 117 1.27 0.96 -1.43
CA ASN A 117 1.92 2.22 -1.75
C ASN A 117 1.36 2.88 -3.02
N GLY A 118 1.25 4.21 -2.99
CA GLY A 118 0.88 5.05 -4.12
C GLY A 118 1.96 6.06 -4.54
N HIS A 119 3.20 6.00 -4.00
CA HIS A 119 4.25 6.98 -4.28
C HIS A 119 5.61 6.36 -4.59
N GLY A 120 6.20 6.74 -5.72
CA GLY A 120 7.47 6.17 -6.18
C GLY A 120 8.65 6.39 -5.24
N GLY A 121 8.71 7.54 -4.57
CA GLY A 121 9.80 7.89 -3.65
C GLY A 121 9.87 7.03 -2.38
N ASN A 122 8.80 6.32 -2.04
CA ASN A 122 8.74 5.41 -0.89
C ASN A 122 9.37 4.04 -1.18
N VAL A 123 9.49 3.64 -2.45
CA VAL A 123 9.80 2.25 -2.85
C VAL A 123 11.19 1.80 -2.40
N ALA A 124 12.23 2.48 -2.87
CA ALA A 124 13.61 2.06 -2.59
C ALA A 124 13.97 2.06 -1.08
N PRO A 125 13.57 3.08 -0.28
CA PRO A 125 13.87 3.07 1.15
C PRO A 125 13.29 1.89 1.92
N ILE A 126 12.04 1.50 1.67
CA ILE A 126 11.40 0.41 2.41
C ILE A 126 11.89 -0.96 1.95
N GLN A 127 12.14 -1.14 0.65
CA GLN A 127 12.68 -2.40 0.12
C GLN A 127 14.01 -2.78 0.77
N GLY A 128 14.83 -1.80 1.12
CA GLY A 128 16.12 -2.02 1.78
C GLY A 128 16.02 -2.51 3.23
N VAL A 129 14.87 -2.41 3.88
CA VAL A 129 14.72 -2.71 5.32
C VAL A 129 13.62 -3.73 5.64
N LEU A 130 12.74 -4.04 4.70
CA LEU A 130 11.51 -4.81 4.95
C LEU A 130 11.81 -6.21 5.53
N GLU A 131 12.78 -6.91 4.97
CA GLU A 131 13.21 -8.22 5.47
C GLU A 131 13.73 -8.14 6.91
N GLN A 132 14.53 -7.12 7.22
CA GLN A 132 15.06 -6.91 8.57
C GLN A 132 13.93 -6.58 9.57
N TRP A 133 12.92 -5.84 9.15
CA TRP A 133 11.75 -5.59 9.96
C TRP A 133 10.98 -6.87 10.27
N GLN A 134 10.74 -7.69 9.25
CA GLN A 134 10.03 -8.95 9.43
C GLN A 134 10.77 -9.87 10.40
N LEU A 135 12.08 -10.04 10.26
CA LEU A 135 12.92 -10.81 11.19
C LEU A 135 12.84 -10.27 12.62
N ASN A 136 12.94 -8.96 12.79
CA ASN A 136 12.84 -8.31 14.11
C ASN A 136 11.46 -8.54 14.75
N LEU A 137 10.38 -8.34 14.00
CA LEU A 137 9.02 -8.48 14.50
C LEU A 137 8.68 -9.94 14.84
N ILE A 138 9.13 -10.91 14.04
CA ILE A 138 9.02 -12.33 14.37
C ILE A 138 9.76 -12.64 15.67
N ALA A 139 11.01 -12.18 15.81
CA ALA A 139 11.81 -12.41 17.00
C ALA A 139 11.23 -11.76 18.27
N THR A 140 10.45 -10.68 18.13
CA THR A 140 9.77 -10.04 19.26
C THR A 140 8.50 -10.79 19.68
N GLN A 141 7.82 -11.47 18.74
CA GLN A 141 6.62 -12.25 19.01
C GLN A 141 6.94 -13.67 19.55
N ASP A 142 8.06 -14.25 19.15
CA ASP A 142 8.48 -15.58 19.58
C ASP A 142 9.83 -15.53 20.33
N PRO A 143 9.81 -15.52 21.67
CA PRO A 143 11.04 -15.51 22.45
C PRO A 143 11.98 -16.71 22.17
N SER A 144 11.45 -17.82 21.65
CA SER A 144 12.26 -18.99 21.31
C SER A 144 13.18 -18.73 20.11
N VAL A 145 12.81 -17.82 19.22
CA VAL A 145 13.65 -17.36 18.10
C VAL A 145 14.88 -16.61 18.64
N LYS A 146 14.71 -15.73 19.64
CA LYS A 146 15.82 -15.01 20.29
C LYS A 146 16.85 -15.94 20.94
N SER A 147 16.40 -17.04 21.56
CA SER A 147 17.31 -17.98 22.24
C SER A 147 18.18 -18.77 21.26
N LYS A 148 17.69 -19.00 20.05
CA LYS A 148 18.47 -19.67 18.99
C LYS A 148 19.56 -18.78 18.40
N LEU A 149 19.46 -17.47 18.53
CA LEU A 149 20.48 -16.51 18.09
C LEU A 149 21.80 -16.58 18.88
N SER A 150 21.81 -17.22 20.04
CA SER A 150 22.96 -17.27 20.94
C SER A 150 23.76 -18.58 20.91
N SER A 151 23.35 -19.61 20.17
CA SER A 151 24.03 -20.91 20.16
C SER A 151 24.11 -21.52 18.77
N ASP A 152 25.30 -21.89 18.36
CA ASP A 152 25.64 -22.88 17.34
C ASP A 152 25.10 -22.65 15.90
N ILE A 153 24.76 -21.42 15.51
CA ILE A 153 24.35 -21.10 14.15
C ILE A 153 25.62 -21.07 13.28
N VAL A 154 25.78 -22.10 12.50
CA VAL A 154 26.91 -22.26 11.59
C VAL A 154 26.67 -21.55 10.26
N ASP A 155 25.40 -21.33 9.88
CA ASP A 155 25.02 -20.70 8.64
C ASP A 155 23.94 -19.62 8.86
N HIS A 156 24.33 -18.35 8.65
CA HIS A 156 23.46 -17.20 8.78
C HIS A 156 22.27 -17.23 7.79
N TYR A 157 22.50 -17.63 6.56
CA TYR A 157 21.48 -17.69 5.52
C TYR A 157 20.44 -18.78 5.83
N GLN A 158 20.88 -19.93 6.31
CA GLN A 158 19.97 -20.98 6.74
C GLN A 158 19.08 -20.51 7.91
N TYR A 159 19.63 -19.78 8.86
CA TYR A 159 18.84 -19.21 9.96
C TYR A 159 17.76 -18.24 9.48
N VAL A 160 18.13 -17.30 8.60
CA VAL A 160 17.17 -16.33 8.02
C VAL A 160 16.05 -17.06 7.29
N ASP A 161 16.40 -18.04 6.46
CA ASP A 161 15.44 -18.85 5.71
C ASP A 161 14.50 -19.65 6.66
N GLU A 162 15.04 -20.28 7.69
CA GLU A 162 14.26 -21.01 8.69
C GLU A 162 13.30 -20.10 9.46
N VAL A 163 13.70 -18.86 9.79
CA VAL A 163 12.83 -17.91 10.49
C VAL A 163 11.74 -17.38 9.59
N LEU A 164 12.07 -16.97 8.37
CA LEU A 164 11.11 -16.42 7.43
C LEU A 164 10.10 -17.47 6.93
N ASN A 165 10.56 -18.71 6.70
CA ASN A 165 9.72 -19.78 6.19
C ASN A 165 9.09 -20.66 7.29
N ASN A 166 9.31 -20.33 8.56
CA ASN A 166 8.70 -21.07 9.66
C ASN A 166 7.20 -20.72 9.79
N LYS A 167 6.35 -21.60 9.28
CA LYS A 167 4.87 -21.46 9.33
C LYS A 167 4.29 -21.26 10.75
N LYS A 168 5.05 -21.53 11.81
CA LYS A 168 4.61 -21.24 13.19
C LYS A 168 4.63 -19.73 13.50
N ASN A 169 5.44 -18.97 12.80
CA ASN A 169 5.58 -17.54 13.10
C ASN A 169 4.47 -16.67 12.53
N ASP A 170 3.72 -17.16 11.57
CA ASP A 170 2.48 -16.57 11.00
C ASP A 170 2.50 -15.04 10.72
N VAL A 171 3.65 -14.38 10.87
CA VAL A 171 3.84 -12.96 10.55
C VAL A 171 4.24 -12.84 9.09
N ASP A 172 3.45 -12.09 8.31
CA ASP A 172 3.73 -11.81 6.90
C ASP A 172 3.49 -10.33 6.64
N ILE A 173 4.56 -9.60 6.32
CA ILE A 173 4.54 -8.17 6.05
C ILE A 173 5.02 -7.96 4.63
N ARG A 174 4.14 -7.42 3.79
CA ARG A 174 4.45 -7.17 2.38
C ARG A 174 4.33 -5.67 2.06
N PHE A 175 5.12 -5.25 1.12
CA PHE A 175 5.07 -3.92 0.52
C PHE A 175 4.91 -4.06 -0.99
N ASN A 176 3.86 -3.47 -1.53
CA ASN A 176 3.64 -3.37 -2.97
C ASN A 176 3.09 -2.00 -3.31
N SER A 177 3.52 -1.46 -4.42
CA SER A 177 2.85 -0.34 -5.04
C SER A 177 1.63 -0.84 -5.82
N TYR A 178 0.53 -0.09 -5.85
CA TYR A 178 -0.68 -0.55 -6.54
C TYR A 178 -0.44 -0.85 -8.03
N TRP A 179 0.54 -0.21 -8.63
CA TRP A 179 0.92 -0.45 -10.03
C TRP A 179 1.69 -1.75 -10.25
N ASP A 180 2.31 -2.34 -9.23
CA ASP A 180 3.01 -3.62 -9.34
C ASP A 180 2.06 -4.77 -9.74
N TYR A 181 0.77 -4.58 -9.52
CA TYR A 181 -0.27 -5.55 -9.84
C TYR A 181 -0.83 -5.44 -11.26
N ILE A 182 -0.45 -4.40 -12.00
CA ILE A 182 -0.99 -4.15 -13.33
C ILE A 182 -0.09 -4.83 -14.37
N PRO A 183 -0.62 -5.79 -15.16
CA PRO A 183 0.20 -6.51 -16.12
C PRO A 183 0.80 -5.60 -17.20
N GLU A 184 2.08 -5.78 -17.49
CA GLU A 184 2.81 -4.97 -18.48
C GLU A 184 2.17 -5.04 -19.89
N ASN A 185 1.65 -6.20 -20.28
CA ASN A 185 0.95 -6.36 -21.55
C ASN A 185 -0.33 -5.51 -21.64
N LEU A 186 -1.07 -5.34 -20.54
CA LEU A 186 -2.22 -4.42 -20.49
C LEU A 186 -1.74 -2.98 -20.65
N VAL A 187 -0.76 -2.55 -19.85
CA VAL A 187 -0.18 -1.20 -19.92
C VAL A 187 0.25 -0.90 -21.36
N ASN A 188 1.01 -1.81 -21.99
CA ASN A 188 1.48 -1.67 -23.36
C ASN A 188 0.37 -1.65 -24.41
N SER A 189 -0.80 -2.24 -24.11
CA SER A 189 -1.93 -2.25 -25.04
C SER A 189 -2.78 -0.98 -24.96
N ILE A 190 -2.91 -0.35 -23.78
CA ILE A 190 -3.86 0.75 -23.57
C ILE A 190 -3.21 2.13 -23.45
N LEU A 191 -1.97 2.23 -22.93
CA LEU A 191 -1.29 3.52 -22.82
C LEU A 191 -0.58 3.87 -24.13
N GLU A 192 -0.88 5.05 -24.65
CA GLU A 192 -0.26 5.56 -25.88
C GLU A 192 1.12 6.11 -25.63
N THR A 193 1.36 6.73 -24.45
CA THR A 193 2.66 7.30 -24.07
C THR A 193 3.68 6.27 -23.65
N LYS A 194 3.24 5.07 -23.26
CA LYS A 194 4.10 4.01 -22.69
C LYS A 194 4.84 4.42 -21.40
N GLU A 195 4.46 5.54 -20.81
CA GLU A 195 4.97 5.97 -19.50
C GLU A 195 4.26 5.21 -18.38
N TYR A 196 5.05 4.48 -17.56
CA TYR A 196 4.48 3.64 -16.51
C TYR A 196 5.46 3.45 -15.34
N PRO A 197 5.05 3.71 -14.10
CA PRO A 197 3.80 4.39 -13.74
C PRO A 197 3.77 5.88 -14.13
N GLY A 198 4.92 6.51 -14.39
CA GLY A 198 5.04 7.93 -14.72
C GLY A 198 4.73 8.86 -13.54
N HIS A 199 4.57 10.16 -13.82
CA HIS A 199 4.13 11.15 -12.84
C HIS A 199 3.17 12.13 -13.49
N ALA A 200 1.93 12.19 -12.98
CA ALA A 200 0.86 13.05 -13.47
C ALA A 200 0.59 12.95 -14.99
N ALA A 201 1.01 11.87 -15.63
CA ALA A 201 0.85 11.64 -17.06
C ALA A 201 -0.40 10.79 -17.37
N GLU A 202 -0.41 10.11 -18.51
CA GLU A 202 -1.58 9.34 -19.00
C GLU A 202 -2.08 8.31 -17.99
N PHE A 203 -1.17 7.57 -17.36
CA PHE A 203 -1.48 6.51 -16.42
C PHE A 203 -2.24 7.04 -15.19
N GLU A 204 -1.61 7.95 -14.45
CA GLU A 204 -2.18 8.46 -13.21
C GLU A 204 -3.42 9.33 -13.46
N THR A 205 -3.39 10.14 -14.53
CA THR A 205 -4.56 10.95 -14.90
C THR A 205 -5.76 10.07 -15.24
N SER A 206 -5.56 8.97 -15.98
CA SER A 206 -6.63 8.03 -16.29
C SER A 206 -7.20 7.38 -15.04
N LEU A 207 -6.34 6.89 -14.16
CA LEU A 207 -6.74 6.31 -12.87
C LEU A 207 -7.53 7.31 -12.03
N ALA A 208 -7.04 8.55 -11.90
CA ALA A 208 -7.71 9.60 -11.12
C ALA A 208 -9.09 9.94 -11.69
N MET A 209 -9.21 10.04 -13.01
CA MET A 209 -10.50 10.30 -13.68
C MET A 209 -11.55 9.23 -13.35
N TYR A 210 -11.16 7.97 -13.26
CA TYR A 210 -12.07 6.86 -12.94
C TYR A 210 -12.32 6.74 -11.44
N ALA A 211 -11.28 6.65 -10.66
CA ALA A 211 -11.33 6.20 -9.27
C ALA A 211 -11.61 7.32 -8.26
N ILE A 212 -11.02 8.48 -8.49
CA ILE A 212 -11.00 9.62 -7.56
C ILE A 212 -11.22 10.96 -8.31
N PRO A 213 -12.31 11.12 -9.08
CA PRO A 213 -12.52 12.28 -9.96
C PRO A 213 -12.54 13.62 -9.23
N TYR A 214 -12.76 13.62 -7.91
CA TYR A 214 -12.74 14.85 -7.08
C TYR A 214 -11.34 15.48 -6.94
N VAL A 215 -10.26 14.72 -7.21
CA VAL A 215 -8.89 15.27 -7.26
C VAL A 215 -8.54 15.84 -8.64
N VAL A 216 -9.38 15.63 -9.68
CA VAL A 216 -9.11 16.04 -11.06
C VAL A 216 -9.67 17.43 -11.35
N ARG A 217 -8.87 18.28 -11.98
CA ARG A 217 -9.30 19.58 -12.54
C ARG A 217 -9.53 19.40 -14.05
N PHE A 218 -10.71 18.92 -14.42
CA PHE A 218 -11.07 18.57 -15.82
C PHE A 218 -10.86 19.72 -16.80
N ASN A 219 -11.10 20.98 -16.41
CA ASN A 219 -10.80 22.14 -17.23
C ASN A 219 -9.31 22.26 -17.58
N LYS A 220 -8.42 21.85 -16.65
CA LYS A 220 -6.98 21.83 -16.88
C LYS A 220 -6.55 20.63 -17.74
N VAL A 221 -7.20 19.47 -17.58
CA VAL A 221 -7.01 18.32 -18.47
C VAL A 221 -7.32 18.71 -19.91
N HIS A 222 -8.49 19.30 -20.15
CA HIS A 222 -8.92 19.70 -21.51
C HIS A 222 -8.05 20.79 -22.15
N SER A 223 -7.45 21.67 -21.36
CA SER A 223 -6.61 22.76 -21.84
C SER A 223 -5.11 22.43 -21.85
N SER A 224 -4.72 21.26 -21.41
CA SER A 224 -3.31 20.85 -21.37
C SER A 224 -2.73 20.64 -22.76
N ASN A 225 -1.47 21.05 -22.93
CA ASN A 225 -0.67 20.74 -24.11
C ASN A 225 0.20 19.47 -23.93
N GLU A 226 0.20 18.89 -22.72
CA GLU A 226 0.94 17.67 -22.41
C GLU A 226 0.26 16.46 -23.04
N ILE A 227 0.95 15.74 -23.90
CA ILE A 227 0.42 14.59 -24.65
C ILE A 227 -0.11 13.51 -23.67
N GLY A 228 0.63 13.25 -22.60
CA GLY A 228 0.21 12.27 -21.58
C GLY A 228 -1.14 12.62 -20.97
N ILE A 229 -1.37 13.87 -20.63
CA ILE A 229 -2.64 14.32 -20.04
C ILE A 229 -3.78 14.22 -21.07
N GLN A 230 -3.53 14.62 -22.32
CA GLN A 230 -4.53 14.57 -23.41
C GLN A 230 -4.98 13.13 -23.74
N LYS A 231 -4.10 12.16 -23.54
CA LYS A 231 -4.35 10.73 -23.84
C LYS A 231 -5.05 10.00 -22.70
N ALA A 232 -5.16 10.62 -21.53
CA ALA A 232 -5.84 10.05 -20.40
C ALA A 232 -7.34 9.85 -20.66
N SER A 233 -7.91 8.77 -20.16
CA SER A 233 -9.33 8.50 -20.29
C SER A 233 -9.89 7.69 -19.12
N PHE A 234 -11.18 7.88 -18.87
CA PHE A 234 -11.95 7.13 -17.88
C PHE A 234 -11.85 5.61 -18.09
N GLU A 235 -11.94 5.16 -19.34
CA GLU A 235 -11.94 3.72 -19.67
C GLU A 235 -10.58 3.07 -19.41
N LYS A 236 -9.47 3.77 -19.72
CA LYS A 236 -8.12 3.33 -19.34
C LYS A 236 -8.00 3.22 -17.83
N GLY A 237 -8.45 4.25 -17.11
CA GLY A 237 -8.46 4.26 -15.65
C GLY A 237 -9.25 3.11 -15.04
N ARG A 238 -10.40 2.77 -15.61
CA ARG A 238 -11.23 1.64 -15.18
C ARG A 238 -10.48 0.31 -15.29
N GLN A 239 -9.83 0.07 -16.43
CA GLN A 239 -9.07 -1.17 -16.65
C GLN A 239 -7.88 -1.28 -15.70
N LEU A 240 -7.10 -0.20 -15.56
CA LEU A 240 -5.95 -0.15 -14.66
C LEU A 240 -6.35 -0.36 -13.19
N ALA A 241 -7.41 0.32 -12.74
CA ALA A 241 -7.90 0.18 -11.37
C ALA A 241 -8.43 -1.23 -11.09
N THR A 242 -9.08 -1.88 -12.07
CA THR A 242 -9.56 -3.25 -11.92
C THR A 242 -8.41 -4.21 -11.65
N GLU A 243 -7.31 -4.12 -12.40
CA GLU A 243 -6.14 -4.98 -12.20
C GLU A 243 -5.46 -4.70 -10.85
N ALA A 244 -5.28 -3.42 -10.50
CA ALA A 244 -4.69 -3.05 -9.21
C ALA A 244 -5.49 -3.59 -8.01
N ILE A 245 -6.83 -3.51 -8.06
CA ILE A 245 -7.72 -4.06 -7.04
C ILE A 245 -7.63 -5.60 -7.02
N SER A 246 -7.71 -6.25 -8.18
CA SER A 246 -7.66 -7.71 -8.29
C SER A 246 -6.35 -8.27 -7.75
N GLY A 247 -5.22 -7.65 -8.10
CA GLY A 247 -3.90 -8.04 -7.60
C GLY A 247 -3.74 -7.81 -6.10
N THR A 248 -4.26 -6.71 -5.56
CA THR A 248 -4.29 -6.45 -4.12
C THR A 248 -5.09 -7.53 -3.38
N ILE A 249 -6.28 -7.88 -3.89
CA ILE A 249 -7.12 -8.96 -3.34
C ILE A 249 -6.38 -10.29 -3.36
N ALA A 250 -5.76 -10.63 -4.50
CA ALA A 250 -5.01 -11.88 -4.66
C ALA A 250 -3.85 -11.97 -3.65
N THR A 251 -3.10 -10.88 -3.48
CA THR A 251 -2.01 -10.81 -2.50
C THR A 251 -2.50 -11.04 -1.07
N VAL A 252 -3.58 -10.38 -0.66
CA VAL A 252 -4.12 -10.56 0.70
C VAL A 252 -4.68 -11.97 0.89
N LYS A 253 -5.35 -12.54 -0.13
CA LYS A 253 -5.81 -13.93 -0.08
C LYS A 253 -4.64 -14.91 0.07
N ASP A 254 -3.55 -14.70 -0.66
CA ASP A 254 -2.33 -15.52 -0.53
C ASP A 254 -1.75 -15.43 0.89
N MET A 255 -1.65 -14.23 1.47
CA MET A 255 -1.22 -14.04 2.86
C MET A 255 -2.11 -14.76 3.89
N LEU A 256 -3.39 -14.94 3.58
CA LEU A 256 -4.39 -15.59 4.44
C LEU A 256 -4.60 -17.07 4.12
N ASP A 257 -3.84 -17.65 3.18
CA ASP A 257 -4.06 -19.02 2.66
C ASP A 257 -5.51 -19.26 2.17
N LEU A 258 -6.19 -18.21 1.67
CA LEU A 258 -7.55 -18.28 1.12
C LEU A 258 -7.49 -18.60 -0.38
N LYS A 259 -8.36 -19.51 -0.82
CA LYS A 259 -8.49 -19.88 -2.26
C LYS A 259 -9.39 -18.89 -3.02
#